data_563592031b1938de2386f6f113b8b1eb
#
_entry.id   563592031b1938de2386f6f113b8b1eb
#
_cell.length_a   1.000
_cell.length_b   1.000
_cell.length_c   1.000
_cell.angle_alpha   90.00
_cell.angle_beta   90.00
_cell.angle_gamma   90.00
#
_symmetry.space_group_name_H-M   'P 1'
#
loop_
_entity.id
_entity.type
_entity.pdbx_description
1 polymer ?
#
loop_
_entity_poly.entity_id
_entity_poly.type
_entity_poly.pdbx_seq_one_letter_code
_entity_poly.pdbx_strand_id
1 'polypeptide(L)'
;MSQKNYILAFDTANEIIAVGVGKLERETATIKVLASCETPAFRASNTKLIAKIDAALEDAGVAKSELACVACGRGPGSFTGVRICTATAKGIALGLDLPLFGVSTLDAQAWDQWAKGARGEVVVLGDAMRI
;
A
#
# COMPACT_ATOMS: atom_id res chain seq x y z
N MET A 1 8.33 0.11 27.00
CA MET A 1 7.90 0.82 25.79
C MET A 1 7.15 -0.13 24.88
N SER A 2 6.00 0.30 24.42
CA SER A 2 5.25 -0.51 23.47
C SER A 2 5.92 -0.44 22.11
N GLN A 3 6.03 -1.56 21.45
CA GLN A 3 6.49 -1.60 20.08
C GLN A 3 5.35 -1.21 19.16
N LYS A 4 5.67 -0.43 18.15
CA LYS A 4 4.71 -0.10 17.10
C LYS A 4 4.68 -1.27 16.12
N ASN A 5 3.51 -1.78 15.84
CA ASN A 5 3.33 -2.97 15.02
C ASN A 5 2.40 -2.77 13.82
N TYR A 6 1.94 -1.55 13.60
CA TYR A 6 0.98 -1.32 12.53
C TYR A 6 1.66 -0.79 11.28
N ILE A 7 1.18 -1.21 10.15
CA ILE A 7 1.75 -0.89 8.84
C ILE A 7 0.67 -0.26 7.98
N LEU A 8 0.99 0.86 7.35
CA LEU A 8 0.15 1.47 6.33
C LEU A 8 0.77 1.17 4.97
N ALA A 9 -0.03 0.63 4.06
CA ALA A 9 0.43 0.32 2.72
C ALA A 9 -0.57 0.81 1.69
N PHE A 10 -0.09 1.35 0.57
CA PHE A 10 -0.97 1.78 -0.51
C PHE A 10 -0.25 1.77 -1.85
N ASP A 11 -1.05 1.73 -2.91
CA ASP A 11 -0.56 1.70 -4.28
C ASP A 11 -1.59 2.36 -5.20
N THR A 12 -1.12 3.25 -6.06
CA THR A 12 -1.94 3.91 -7.06
C THR A 12 -1.33 3.78 -8.46
N ALA A 13 -0.50 2.78 -8.66
CA ALA A 13 0.18 2.56 -9.95
C ALA A 13 -0.78 2.19 -11.07
N ASN A 14 -1.89 1.59 -10.74
CA ASN A 14 -2.94 1.22 -11.70
C ASN A 14 -4.13 2.19 -11.57
N GLU A 15 -5.22 1.89 -12.27
CA GLU A 15 -6.44 2.67 -12.19
C GLU A 15 -7.25 2.36 -10.93
N ILE A 16 -6.61 1.81 -9.92
CA ILE A 16 -7.21 1.45 -8.66
C ILE A 16 -6.39 2.08 -7.56
N ILE A 17 -7.07 2.71 -6.62
CA ILE A 17 -6.45 3.13 -5.37
C ILE A 17 -6.60 1.98 -4.38
N ALA A 18 -5.48 1.38 -4.01
CA ALA A 18 -5.45 0.30 -3.04
C ALA A 18 -4.81 0.80 -1.76
N VAL A 19 -5.47 0.62 -0.63
CA VAL A 19 -4.96 1.03 0.67
C VAL A 19 -5.22 -0.09 1.66
N GLY A 20 -4.24 -0.38 2.50
CA GLY A 20 -4.38 -1.37 3.55
C GLY A 20 -3.70 -0.94 4.83
N VAL A 21 -4.26 -1.37 5.95
CA VAL A 21 -3.66 -1.21 7.27
C VAL A 21 -3.57 -2.60 7.87
N GLY A 22 -2.39 -2.97 8.32
CA GLY A 22 -2.15 -4.28 8.88
C GLY A 22 -1.39 -4.22 10.18
N LYS A 23 -1.44 -5.32 10.91
CA LYS A 23 -0.67 -5.51 12.13
C LYS A 23 0.39 -6.57 11.88
N LEU A 24 1.63 -6.24 12.19
CA LEU A 24 2.73 -7.18 12.09
C LEU A 24 2.71 -8.14 13.28
N GLU A 25 2.57 -9.41 12.99
CA GLU A 25 2.71 -10.47 13.97
C GLU A 25 4.17 -10.93 13.91
N ARG A 26 4.98 -10.43 14.84
CA ARG A 26 6.43 -10.63 14.77
C ARG A 26 6.86 -12.08 14.99
N GLU A 27 6.12 -12.80 15.83
CA GLU A 27 6.47 -14.20 16.13
C GLU A 27 6.33 -15.10 14.91
N THR A 28 5.34 -14.83 14.06
CA THR A 28 5.10 -15.64 12.87
C THR A 28 5.59 -14.98 11.60
N ALA A 29 6.09 -13.74 11.70
CA ALA A 29 6.49 -12.92 10.55
C ALA A 29 5.35 -12.79 9.53
N THR A 30 4.14 -12.64 10.01
CA THR A 30 2.96 -12.47 9.15
C THR A 30 2.31 -11.13 9.41
N ILE A 31 1.49 -10.68 8.47
CA ILE A 31 0.74 -9.43 8.60
C ILE A 31 -0.74 -9.77 8.60
N LYS A 32 -1.41 -9.34 9.66
CA LYS A 32 -2.86 -9.46 9.75
C LYS A 32 -3.47 -8.20 9.18
N VAL A 33 -4.25 -8.33 8.12
CA VAL A 33 -4.92 -7.18 7.51
C VAL A 33 -6.10 -6.78 8.40
N LEU A 34 -6.09 -5.54 8.86
CA LEU A 34 -7.15 -5.00 9.71
C LEU A 34 -8.20 -4.23 8.91
N ALA A 35 -7.77 -3.55 7.86
CA ALA A 35 -8.67 -2.83 6.97
C ALA A 35 -8.01 -2.76 5.60
N SER A 36 -8.81 -2.85 4.56
CA SER A 36 -8.32 -2.67 3.20
C SER A 36 -9.44 -2.14 2.32
N CYS A 37 -9.08 -1.36 1.33
CA CYS A 37 -10.03 -0.93 0.32
C CYS A 37 -9.36 -0.85 -1.04
N GLU A 38 -10.11 -1.21 -2.07
CA GLU A 38 -9.71 -1.02 -3.44
C GLU A 38 -10.81 -0.23 -4.11
N THR A 39 -10.47 0.93 -4.62
CA THR A 39 -11.46 1.83 -5.22
C THR A 39 -11.00 2.17 -6.62
N PRO A 40 -11.83 1.88 -7.65
CA PRO A 40 -11.52 2.34 -8.99
C PRO A 40 -11.42 3.85 -9.00
N ALA A 41 -10.36 4.36 -9.61
CA ALA A 41 -10.15 5.79 -9.71
C ALA A 41 -9.70 6.10 -11.12
N PHE A 42 -10.54 6.75 -11.88
CA PHE A 42 -10.21 7.14 -13.24
C PHE A 42 -8.97 8.02 -13.25
N ARG A 43 -8.84 8.88 -12.25
CA ARG A 43 -7.65 9.70 -12.05
C ARG A 43 -7.36 9.74 -10.56
N ALA A 44 -6.26 9.10 -10.17
CA ALA A 44 -5.80 9.20 -8.81
C ALA A 44 -5.36 10.63 -8.51
N SER A 45 -5.55 11.06 -7.29
CA SER A 45 -5.08 12.35 -6.82
C SER A 45 -4.63 12.21 -5.37
N ASN A 46 -3.81 13.15 -4.92
CA ASN A 46 -3.38 13.18 -3.53
C ASN A 46 -4.58 13.23 -2.59
N THR A 47 -5.58 14.06 -2.93
CA THR A 47 -6.75 14.22 -2.10
C THR A 47 -7.53 12.92 -1.95
N LYS A 48 -7.76 12.22 -3.07
CA LYS A 48 -8.45 10.94 -3.04
C LYS A 48 -7.68 9.90 -2.24
N LEU A 49 -6.37 9.82 -2.45
CA LEU A 49 -5.54 8.86 -1.75
C LEU A 49 -5.54 9.13 -0.24
N ILE A 50 -5.34 10.36 0.16
CA ILE A 50 -5.32 10.73 1.57
C ILE A 50 -6.66 10.43 2.23
N ALA A 51 -7.77 10.71 1.56
CA ALA A 51 -9.10 10.39 2.09
C ALA A 51 -9.25 8.88 2.33
N LYS A 52 -8.75 8.04 1.41
CA LYS A 52 -8.81 6.59 1.56
C LYS A 52 -7.87 6.10 2.67
N ILE A 53 -6.73 6.72 2.82
CA ILE A 53 -5.80 6.39 3.91
C ILE A 53 -6.45 6.70 5.26
N ASP A 54 -7.05 7.87 5.40
CA ASP A 54 -7.72 8.25 6.64
C ASP A 54 -8.87 7.31 6.96
N ALA A 55 -9.66 6.94 5.95
CA ALA A 55 -10.76 6.00 6.13
C ALA A 55 -10.26 4.62 6.55
N ALA A 56 -9.20 4.13 5.96
CA ALA A 56 -8.65 2.83 6.30
C ALA A 56 -8.10 2.80 7.74
N LEU A 57 -7.42 3.85 8.16
CA LEU A 57 -6.92 3.96 9.52
C LEU A 57 -8.07 4.00 10.52
N GLU A 58 -9.12 4.73 10.21
CA GLU A 58 -10.30 4.80 11.06
C GLU A 58 -10.98 3.43 11.16
N ASP A 59 -11.17 2.76 10.03
CA ASP A 59 -11.77 1.42 10.01
C ASP A 59 -10.94 0.42 10.80
N ALA A 60 -9.63 0.54 10.75
CA ALA A 60 -8.74 -0.36 11.48
C ALA A 60 -8.64 0.00 12.98
N GLY A 61 -9.09 1.19 13.35
CA GLY A 61 -8.93 1.66 14.73
C GLY A 61 -7.48 1.97 15.08
N VAL A 62 -6.68 2.39 14.11
CA VAL A 62 -5.25 2.64 14.28
C VAL A 62 -4.99 4.13 14.12
N ALA A 63 -4.31 4.73 15.10
CA ALA A 63 -3.87 6.10 15.02
C ALA A 63 -2.55 6.20 14.23
N LYS A 64 -2.33 7.31 13.57
CA LYS A 64 -1.08 7.53 12.83
C LYS A 64 0.15 7.39 13.71
N SER A 65 0.03 7.78 14.97
CA SER A 65 1.14 7.66 15.94
C SER A 65 1.49 6.21 16.27
N GLU A 66 0.63 5.26 15.92
CA GLU A 66 0.86 3.84 16.19
C GLU A 66 1.53 3.13 15.02
N LEU A 67 1.73 3.81 13.91
CA LEU A 67 2.34 3.19 12.72
C LEU A 67 3.83 2.95 12.94
N ALA A 68 4.29 1.77 12.52
CA ALA A 68 5.70 1.41 12.54
C ALA A 68 6.40 1.76 11.24
N CYS A 69 5.69 1.71 10.14
CA CYS A 69 6.26 2.01 8.82
C CYS A 69 5.18 2.28 7.80
N VAL A 70 5.61 2.80 6.66
CA VAL A 70 4.77 3.02 5.47
C VAL A 70 5.35 2.21 4.33
N ALA A 71 4.50 1.51 3.60
CA ALA A 71 4.90 0.81 2.38
C ALA A 71 4.10 1.36 1.21
N CYS A 72 4.73 1.51 0.07
CA CYS A 72 4.03 2.00 -1.12
C CYS A 72 4.43 1.21 -2.34
N GLY A 73 3.49 1.08 -3.28
CA GLY A 73 3.80 0.53 -4.59
C GLY A 73 4.70 1.49 -5.36
N ARG A 74 5.76 0.95 -5.94
CA ARG A 74 6.72 1.73 -6.72
C ARG A 74 6.58 1.52 -8.22
N GLY A 75 5.50 0.89 -8.65
CA GLY A 75 5.28 0.53 -10.04
C GLY A 75 5.91 -0.81 -10.39
N PRO A 76 5.94 -1.18 -11.64
CA PRO A 76 5.59 -0.36 -12.80
C PRO A 76 4.09 -0.11 -12.94
N GLY A 77 3.75 0.99 -13.59
CA GLY A 77 2.37 1.38 -13.84
C GLY A 77 2.27 2.80 -14.37
N SER A 78 1.13 3.43 -14.16
CA SER A 78 0.90 4.80 -14.60
C SER A 78 1.94 5.73 -13.99
N PHE A 79 2.54 6.54 -14.84
CA PHE A 79 3.56 7.52 -14.40
C PHE A 79 2.99 8.46 -13.33
N THR A 80 1.80 8.99 -13.57
CA THR A 80 1.14 9.88 -12.62
C THR A 80 0.78 9.15 -11.32
N GLY A 81 0.23 7.94 -11.44
CA GLY A 81 -0.15 7.15 -10.28
C GLY A 81 1.03 6.78 -9.39
N VAL A 82 2.14 6.38 -10.00
CA VAL A 82 3.36 6.05 -9.25
C VAL A 82 3.90 7.28 -8.53
N ARG A 83 3.87 8.42 -9.19
CA ARG A 83 4.36 9.68 -8.58
C ARG A 83 3.48 10.10 -7.40
N ILE A 84 2.17 10.01 -7.55
CA ILE A 84 1.24 10.36 -6.46
C ILE A 84 1.48 9.45 -5.26
N CYS A 85 1.61 8.16 -5.51
CA CYS A 85 1.85 7.17 -4.47
C CYS A 85 3.16 7.47 -3.74
N THR A 86 4.24 7.62 -4.48
CA THR A 86 5.57 7.83 -3.92
C THR A 86 5.65 9.16 -3.16
N ALA A 87 5.12 10.23 -3.72
CA ALA A 87 5.14 11.54 -3.08
C ALA A 87 4.34 11.53 -1.78
N THR A 88 3.16 10.92 -1.80
CA THR A 88 2.31 10.80 -0.60
C THR A 88 3.02 9.98 0.47
N ALA A 89 3.60 8.85 0.09
CA ALA A 89 4.31 7.97 1.02
C ALA A 89 5.50 8.68 1.66
N LYS A 90 6.28 9.39 0.87
CA LYS A 90 7.43 10.16 1.38
C LYS A 90 6.98 11.25 2.35
N GLY A 91 5.89 11.94 2.02
CA GLY A 91 5.37 12.99 2.90
C GLY A 91 4.91 12.44 4.24
N ILE A 92 4.20 11.32 4.23
CA ILE A 92 3.72 10.69 5.47
C ILE A 92 4.91 10.16 6.28
N ALA A 93 5.83 9.45 5.65
CA ALA A 93 6.97 8.87 6.33
C ALA A 93 7.85 9.96 6.96
N LEU A 94 8.09 11.03 6.22
CA LEU A 94 8.87 12.15 6.73
C LEU A 94 8.16 12.86 7.88
N GLY A 95 6.87 13.12 7.73
CA GLY A 95 6.09 13.83 8.74
C GLY A 95 5.93 13.06 10.04
N LEU A 96 5.91 11.74 9.96
CA LEU A 96 5.76 10.88 11.14
C LEU A 96 7.07 10.24 11.59
N ASP A 97 8.16 10.56 10.90
CA ASP A 97 9.49 9.98 11.19
C ASP A 97 9.46 8.45 11.15
N LEU A 98 8.94 7.91 10.05
CA LEU A 98 8.79 6.47 9.86
C LEU A 98 9.65 5.98 8.68
N PRO A 99 10.13 4.73 8.75
CA PRO A 99 10.75 4.12 7.59
C PRO A 99 9.75 3.92 6.47
N LEU A 100 10.23 4.03 5.24
CA LEU A 100 9.43 3.87 4.03
C LEU A 100 9.98 2.70 3.21
N PHE A 101 9.09 1.82 2.78
CA PHE A 101 9.45 0.69 1.93
C PHE A 101 8.74 0.80 0.59
N GLY A 102 9.49 0.65 -0.49
CA GLY A 102 8.91 0.53 -1.83
C GLY A 102 8.73 -0.93 -2.20
N VAL A 103 7.56 -1.27 -2.72
CA VAL A 103 7.23 -2.64 -3.12
C VAL A 103 6.86 -2.64 -4.61
N SER A 104 7.41 -3.58 -5.37
CA SER A 104 7.04 -3.74 -6.76
C SER A 104 5.55 -4.04 -6.88
N THR A 105 4.85 -3.25 -7.69
CA THR A 105 3.42 -3.44 -7.92
C THR A 105 3.14 -4.81 -8.53
N LEU A 106 3.97 -5.27 -9.45
CA LEU A 106 3.80 -6.58 -10.07
C LEU A 106 4.05 -7.72 -9.08
N ASP A 107 5.06 -7.56 -8.21
CA ASP A 107 5.33 -8.55 -7.18
C ASP A 107 4.16 -8.66 -6.20
N ALA A 108 3.58 -7.52 -5.83
CA ALA A 108 2.42 -7.52 -4.94
C ALA A 108 1.23 -8.23 -5.58
N GLN A 109 1.00 -8.03 -6.87
CA GLN A 109 -0.06 -8.71 -7.60
C GLN A 109 0.18 -10.22 -7.68
N ALA A 110 1.42 -10.62 -7.92
CA ALA A 110 1.78 -12.03 -7.95
C ALA A 110 1.56 -12.68 -6.59
N TRP A 111 1.94 -12.00 -5.53
CA TRP A 111 1.72 -12.49 -4.17
C TRP A 111 0.22 -12.63 -3.86
N ASP A 112 -0.60 -11.68 -4.34
CA ASP A 112 -2.04 -11.75 -4.15
C ASP A 112 -2.62 -13.00 -4.83
N GLN A 113 -2.17 -13.34 -6.04
CA GLN A 113 -2.59 -14.56 -6.72
C GLN A 113 -2.14 -15.81 -5.97
N TRP A 114 -0.94 -15.80 -5.42
CA TRP A 114 -0.46 -16.90 -4.60
C TRP A 114 -1.36 -17.10 -3.38
N ALA A 115 -1.71 -16.00 -2.71
CA ALA A 115 -2.58 -16.05 -1.53
C ALA A 115 -3.98 -16.57 -1.88
N LYS A 116 -4.42 -16.37 -3.12
CA LYS A 116 -5.72 -16.86 -3.62
C LYS A 116 -5.65 -18.31 -4.14
N GLY A 117 -4.50 -18.95 -4.01
CA GLY A 117 -4.36 -20.37 -4.34
C GLY A 117 -3.56 -20.70 -5.58
N ALA A 118 -3.08 -19.69 -6.34
CA ALA A 118 -2.25 -19.96 -7.50
C ALA A 118 -0.94 -20.62 -7.08
N ARG A 119 -0.48 -21.57 -7.87
CA ARG A 119 0.77 -22.27 -7.62
C ARG A 119 1.51 -22.46 -8.92
N GLY A 120 2.83 -22.67 -8.80
CA GLY A 120 3.67 -22.81 -9.97
C GLY A 120 4.08 -21.46 -10.50
N GLU A 121 4.23 -21.36 -11.82
CA GLU A 121 4.65 -20.13 -12.45
C GLU A 121 3.47 -19.18 -12.57
N VAL A 122 3.64 -17.95 -12.10
CA VAL A 122 2.62 -16.90 -12.20
C VAL A 122 3.19 -15.76 -13.02
N VAL A 123 2.48 -15.41 -14.10
CA VAL A 123 2.87 -14.28 -14.95
C VAL A 123 1.92 -13.13 -14.69
N VAL A 124 2.48 -11.99 -14.31
CA VAL A 124 1.69 -10.77 -14.06
C VAL A 124 2.02 -9.77 -15.16
N LEU A 125 0.98 -9.34 -15.86
CA LEU A 125 1.15 -8.37 -16.94
C LEU A 125 0.61 -7.02 -16.47
N GLY A 126 1.43 -6.01 -16.60
CA GLY A 126 1.03 -4.63 -16.34
C GLY A 126 1.03 -3.84 -17.64
N ASP A 127 0.27 -2.76 -17.65
CA ASP A 127 0.34 -1.82 -18.74
C ASP A 127 1.61 -1.00 -18.59
N ALA A 128 2.58 -1.31 -19.41
CA ALA A 128 3.85 -0.58 -19.42
C ALA A 128 3.65 0.76 -20.09
N MET A 129 2.82 1.57 -19.52
CA MET A 129 2.36 2.73 -20.02
C MET A 129 3.32 3.49 -20.70
N ARG A 130 2.88 3.86 -21.75
CA ARG A 130 3.49 4.88 -22.41
C ARG A 130 3.32 6.17 -21.71
N ILE A 131 4.05 6.98 -22.04
CA ILE A 131 4.15 8.29 -21.49
C ILE A 131 3.21 9.25 -22.17
#